data_b87b2de5ee13e93952f5cd9260a09d22
#
_entry.id   b87b2de5ee13e93952f5cd9260a09d22
#
_cell.length_a   1.000
_cell.length_b   1.000
_cell.length_c   1.000
_cell.angle_alpha   90.00
_cell.angle_beta   90.00
_cell.angle_gamma   90.00
#
_symmetry.space_group_name_H-M   'P 1'
#
loop_
_entity.id
_entity.type
_entity.pdbx_description
1 polymer ?
#
loop_
_entity_poly.entity_id
_entity_poly.type
_entity_poly.pdbx_seq_one_letter_code
_entity_poly.pdbx_strand_id
1 'polypeptide(L)'
;IVSQLVRSPSVYFNREVDKNGRELITSQIIPTRGTWLEFEVDARDVLYVRIDRTRKVTLTTLLRAFGLSSDDQILSMFGEDDYLKNTIAKDSTKNTDEALIEIYEKLRPGEPATLDSSKNQIITRFFDEFRYDLAKVGRYKFNRKLNVVDRLLNQTLAEDICDADGVVAFEKGTQITKANIEELKSVLAQGYGVKEVTVNEELDTYNKVQEIMIVDPSDKKKKLIVIGNDQTID
;
A
#
# COMPACT_ATOMS: atom_id res chain seq x y z
N ILE A 1 -27.92 23.91 -10.24
CA ILE A 1 -26.96 22.90 -9.79
C ILE A 1 -26.54 22.10 -11.01
N VAL A 2 -25.26 22.08 -11.30
CA VAL A 2 -24.71 21.31 -12.43
C VAL A 2 -24.13 20.01 -11.89
N SER A 3 -24.61 18.87 -12.42
CA SER A 3 -24.01 17.58 -12.12
C SER A 3 -22.74 17.41 -12.94
N GLN A 4 -21.70 16.88 -12.33
CA GLN A 4 -20.45 16.51 -12.99
C GLN A 4 -20.24 15.02 -12.93
N LEU A 5 -19.68 14.44 -14.01
CA LEU A 5 -19.26 13.05 -14.02
C LEU A 5 -18.00 12.90 -13.17
N VAL A 6 -18.07 12.06 -12.14
CA VAL A 6 -16.95 11.76 -11.24
C VAL A 6 -16.56 10.29 -11.40
N ARG A 7 -15.27 9.97 -11.29
CA ARG A 7 -14.83 8.58 -11.22
C ARG A 7 -15.46 7.90 -10.01
N SER A 8 -15.86 6.65 -10.15
CA SER A 8 -16.41 5.92 -9.02
C SER A 8 -15.32 5.63 -7.97
N PRO A 9 -15.68 5.49 -6.69
CA PRO A 9 -14.73 5.16 -5.64
C PRO A 9 -13.98 3.87 -5.97
N SER A 10 -12.67 3.92 -5.92
CA SER A 10 -11.79 2.77 -6.19
C SER A 10 -10.33 3.15 -6.04
N VAL A 11 -9.44 2.15 -6.13
CA VAL A 11 -8.03 2.34 -6.47
C VAL A 11 -7.87 2.25 -7.99
N TYR A 12 -7.07 3.14 -8.56
CA TYR A 12 -6.76 3.19 -9.99
C TYR A 12 -5.25 3.10 -10.18
N PHE A 13 -4.83 2.31 -11.15
CA PHE A 13 -3.44 2.18 -11.56
C PHE A 13 -3.34 2.63 -13.02
N ASN A 14 -2.41 3.54 -13.32
CA ASN A 14 -2.16 4.02 -14.68
C ASN A 14 -0.69 3.79 -15.02
N ARG A 15 -0.43 3.51 -16.29
CA ARG A 15 0.91 3.49 -16.87
C ARG A 15 0.99 4.63 -17.86
N GLU A 16 1.98 5.48 -17.70
CA GLU A 16 2.27 6.59 -18.59
C GLU A 16 3.70 6.45 -19.06
N VAL A 17 3.98 6.90 -20.28
CA VAL A 17 5.34 6.91 -20.81
C VAL A 17 5.80 8.37 -20.80
N ASP A 18 6.92 8.65 -20.15
CA ASP A 18 7.50 9.97 -20.11
C ASP A 18 8.12 10.35 -21.48
N LYS A 19 8.59 11.59 -21.58
CA LYS A 19 9.22 12.11 -22.81
C LYS A 19 10.50 11.35 -23.20
N ASN A 20 11.09 10.61 -22.27
CA ASN A 20 12.31 9.83 -22.44
C ASN A 20 12.01 8.36 -22.77
N GLY A 21 10.75 7.98 -22.94
CA GLY A 21 10.33 6.61 -23.22
C GLY A 21 10.29 5.69 -21.99
N ARG A 22 10.40 6.24 -20.78
CA ARG A 22 10.32 5.48 -19.54
C ARG A 22 8.89 5.30 -19.10
N GLU A 23 8.53 4.08 -18.71
CA GLU A 23 7.24 3.81 -18.09
C GLU A 23 7.20 4.39 -16.65
N LEU A 24 6.20 5.23 -16.40
CA LEU A 24 5.87 5.76 -15.09
C LEU A 24 4.57 5.10 -14.62
N ILE A 25 4.62 4.57 -13.41
CA ILE A 25 3.44 3.97 -12.78
C ILE A 25 2.89 4.99 -11.79
N THR A 26 1.60 5.32 -11.95
CA THR A 26 0.87 6.16 -11.02
C THR A 26 -0.32 5.39 -10.46
N SER A 27 -0.69 5.69 -9.23
CA SER A 27 -1.87 5.12 -8.60
C SER A 27 -2.67 6.20 -7.89
N GLN A 28 -3.99 6.03 -7.85
CA GLN A 28 -4.89 6.96 -7.19
C GLN A 28 -5.90 6.20 -6.35
N ILE A 29 -6.06 6.60 -5.09
CA ILE A 29 -7.14 6.16 -4.23
C ILE A 29 -8.20 7.25 -4.20
N ILE A 30 -9.40 6.91 -4.66
CA ILE A 30 -10.55 7.82 -4.73
C ILE A 30 -11.64 7.26 -3.82
N PRO A 31 -11.90 7.87 -2.65
CA PRO A 31 -13.04 7.53 -1.81
C PRO A 31 -14.34 8.11 -2.36
N THR A 32 -15.50 7.67 -1.85
CA THR A 32 -16.79 8.33 -2.11
C THR A 32 -16.84 9.69 -1.44
N ARG A 33 -16.30 9.76 -0.24
CA ARG A 33 -16.16 10.97 0.57
C ARG A 33 -14.83 10.91 1.27
N GLY A 34 -14.04 11.98 1.19
CA GLY A 34 -12.76 12.09 1.88
C GLY A 34 -11.59 12.44 0.98
N THR A 35 -10.44 12.31 1.55
CA THR A 35 -9.15 12.72 0.99
C THR A 35 -8.71 11.80 -0.16
N TRP A 36 -8.34 12.39 -1.27
CA TRP A 36 -7.71 11.67 -2.38
C TRP A 36 -6.23 11.45 -2.08
N LEU A 37 -5.75 10.25 -2.41
CA LEU A 37 -4.32 9.93 -2.41
C LEU A 37 -3.88 9.63 -3.84
N GLU A 38 -2.81 10.30 -4.26
CA GLU A 38 -2.20 10.08 -5.57
C GLU A 38 -0.74 9.68 -5.37
N PHE A 39 -0.36 8.52 -5.89
CA PHE A 39 0.99 7.97 -5.80
C PHE A 39 1.69 8.11 -7.14
N GLU A 40 2.92 8.56 -7.13
CA GLU A 40 3.74 8.73 -8.33
C GLU A 40 5.18 8.25 -8.08
N VAL A 41 5.81 7.74 -9.12
CA VAL A 41 7.25 7.44 -9.13
C VAL A 41 7.96 8.52 -9.94
N ASP A 42 9.04 9.08 -9.41
CA ASP A 42 9.84 10.05 -10.16
C ASP A 42 10.92 9.40 -11.03
N ALA A 43 11.64 10.20 -11.80
CA ALA A 43 12.73 9.75 -12.66
C ALA A 43 13.93 9.15 -11.91
N ARG A 44 14.00 9.27 -10.59
CA ARG A 44 15.04 8.72 -9.71
C ARG A 44 14.59 7.51 -8.93
N ASP A 45 13.49 6.88 -9.31
CA ASP A 45 12.88 5.73 -8.64
C ASP A 45 12.48 6.01 -7.18
N VAL A 46 12.07 7.26 -6.89
CA VAL A 46 11.57 7.69 -5.59
C VAL A 46 10.05 7.73 -5.64
N LEU A 47 9.42 7.12 -4.63
CA LEU A 47 7.98 7.08 -4.47
C LEU A 47 7.49 8.32 -3.73
N TYR A 48 6.52 9.00 -4.31
CA TYR A 48 5.87 10.17 -3.73
C TYR A 48 4.37 9.97 -3.60
N VAL A 49 3.80 10.70 -2.67
CA VAL A 49 2.35 10.78 -2.47
C VAL A 49 1.90 12.23 -2.42
N ARG A 50 0.74 12.50 -3.03
CA ARG A 50 0.00 13.77 -2.90
C ARG A 50 -1.29 13.51 -2.15
N ILE A 51 -1.55 14.35 -1.17
CA ILE A 51 -2.76 14.33 -0.37
C ILE A 51 -3.64 15.50 -0.84
N ASP A 52 -4.84 15.22 -1.36
CA ASP A 52 -5.76 16.24 -1.90
C ASP A 52 -5.09 17.22 -2.87
N ARG A 53 -4.24 16.73 -3.78
CA ARG A 53 -3.51 17.53 -4.78
C ARG A 53 -2.56 18.58 -4.18
N THR A 54 -2.16 18.45 -2.93
CA THR A 54 -1.15 19.30 -2.31
C THR A 54 0.25 19.01 -2.84
N ARG A 55 1.26 19.68 -2.26
CA ARG A 55 2.67 19.39 -2.57
C ARG A 55 2.99 17.95 -2.19
N LYS A 56 3.73 17.27 -3.04
CA LYS A 56 4.12 15.87 -2.81
C LYS A 56 5.07 15.74 -1.61
N VAL A 57 4.88 14.66 -0.87
CA VAL A 57 5.78 14.16 0.17
C VAL A 57 6.28 12.79 -0.23
N THR A 58 7.37 12.32 0.38
CA THR A 58 7.82 10.93 0.14
C THR A 58 6.78 9.95 0.68
N LEU A 59 6.65 8.78 0.03
CA LEU A 59 5.72 7.75 0.50
C LEU A 59 6.06 7.32 1.94
N THR A 60 7.35 7.23 2.26
CA THR A 60 7.83 6.85 3.59
C THR A 60 7.40 7.84 4.68
N THR A 61 7.34 9.14 4.38
CA THR A 61 6.76 10.14 5.31
C THR A 61 5.30 9.81 5.64
N LEU A 62 4.47 9.43 4.64
CA LEU A 62 3.09 9.03 4.91
C LEU A 62 3.02 7.74 5.73
N LEU A 63 3.85 6.74 5.42
CA LEU A 63 3.91 5.48 6.16
C LEU A 63 4.32 5.69 7.63
N ARG A 64 5.31 6.58 7.87
CA ARG A 64 5.70 6.97 9.24
C ARG A 64 4.57 7.68 9.98
N ALA A 65 3.85 8.58 9.32
CA ALA A 65 2.70 9.26 9.91
C ALA A 65 1.57 8.30 10.26
N PHE A 66 1.45 7.16 9.56
CA PHE A 66 0.50 6.09 9.86
C PHE A 66 1.02 5.08 10.91
N GLY A 67 2.22 5.29 11.46
CA GLY A 67 2.75 4.52 12.58
C GLY A 67 3.95 3.61 12.28
N LEU A 68 4.34 3.43 11.01
CA LEU A 68 5.57 2.71 10.66
C LEU A 68 6.78 3.63 10.86
N SER A 69 7.19 3.80 12.11
CA SER A 69 8.15 4.84 12.51
C SER A 69 9.55 4.65 11.95
N SER A 70 10.06 3.42 11.95
CA SER A 70 11.45 3.13 11.57
C SER A 70 11.57 2.62 10.13
N ASP A 71 12.78 2.75 9.55
CA ASP A 71 13.11 2.19 8.25
C ASP A 71 12.95 0.67 8.25
N ASP A 72 13.36 0.01 9.33
CA ASP A 72 13.25 -1.44 9.47
C ASP A 72 11.80 -1.93 9.48
N GLN A 73 10.88 -1.19 10.11
CA GLN A 73 9.45 -1.50 10.07
C GLN A 73 8.90 -1.41 8.65
N ILE A 74 9.26 -0.35 7.92
CA ILE A 74 8.83 -0.16 6.53
C ILE A 74 9.38 -1.30 5.65
N LEU A 75 10.68 -1.59 5.74
CA LEU A 75 11.31 -2.65 4.96
C LEU A 75 10.80 -4.04 5.34
N SER A 76 10.52 -4.28 6.63
CA SER A 76 9.96 -5.56 7.07
C SER A 76 8.53 -5.79 6.54
N MET A 77 7.76 -4.71 6.36
CA MET A 77 6.38 -4.79 5.86
C MET A 77 6.30 -4.94 4.34
N PHE A 78 7.11 -4.18 3.61
CA PHE A 78 7.02 -4.08 2.15
C PHE A 78 8.14 -4.79 1.40
N GLY A 79 9.16 -5.28 2.11
CA GLY A 79 10.34 -5.90 1.52
C GLY A 79 11.42 -4.89 1.12
N GLU A 80 12.58 -5.44 0.79
CA GLU A 80 13.76 -4.66 0.39
C GLU A 80 13.74 -4.37 -1.12
N ASP A 81 12.89 -3.44 -1.54
CA ASP A 81 12.82 -2.97 -2.93
C ASP A 81 13.70 -1.73 -3.13
N ASP A 82 14.30 -1.61 -4.31
CA ASP A 82 15.15 -0.48 -4.67
C ASP A 82 14.38 0.86 -4.65
N TYR A 83 13.11 0.85 -5.05
CA TYR A 83 12.24 2.03 -4.97
C TYR A 83 12.05 2.51 -3.53
N LEU A 84 11.83 1.59 -2.60
CA LEU A 84 11.70 1.92 -1.18
C LEU A 84 13.03 2.40 -0.59
N LYS A 85 14.14 1.75 -0.90
CA LYS A 85 15.48 2.17 -0.45
C LYS A 85 15.81 3.59 -0.91
N ASN A 86 15.54 3.90 -2.18
CA ASN A 86 15.73 5.24 -2.73
C ASN A 86 14.80 6.27 -2.06
N THR A 87 13.58 5.86 -1.74
CA THR A 87 12.60 6.73 -1.06
C THR A 87 13.02 7.01 0.38
N ILE A 88 13.46 6.00 1.13
CA ILE A 88 14.01 6.15 2.49
C ILE A 88 15.24 7.07 2.48
N ALA A 89 16.15 6.88 1.51
CA ALA A 89 17.34 7.73 1.41
C ALA A 89 16.99 9.21 1.09
N LYS A 90 15.84 9.46 0.46
CA LYS A 90 15.36 10.80 0.13
C LYS A 90 14.51 11.43 1.23
N ASP A 91 13.96 10.62 2.12
CA ASP A 91 13.09 11.07 3.20
C ASP A 91 13.85 11.90 4.23
N SER A 92 13.32 13.09 4.54
CA SER A 92 13.86 13.99 5.57
C SER A 92 13.47 13.57 6.99
N THR A 93 12.38 12.81 7.12
CA THR A 93 11.81 12.41 8.41
C THR A 93 12.42 11.10 8.91
N LYS A 94 12.53 10.95 10.23
CA LYS A 94 13.12 9.77 10.86
C LYS A 94 12.17 9.01 11.78
N ASN A 95 11.07 9.62 12.15
CA ASN A 95 10.09 9.06 13.06
C ASN A 95 8.67 9.57 12.74
N THR A 96 7.69 9.01 13.44
CA THR A 96 6.28 9.36 13.28
C THR A 96 6.01 10.84 13.55
N ASP A 97 6.61 11.41 14.58
CA ASP A 97 6.32 12.79 14.99
C ASP A 97 6.80 13.81 13.95
N GLU A 98 8.00 13.63 13.42
CA GLU A 98 8.53 14.47 12.33
C GLU A 98 7.67 14.33 11.07
N ALA A 99 7.25 13.12 10.73
CA ALA A 99 6.41 12.87 9.57
C ALA A 99 5.03 13.53 9.69
N LEU A 100 4.41 13.48 10.87
CA LEU A 100 3.14 14.15 11.14
C LEU A 100 3.25 15.66 10.97
N ILE A 101 4.32 16.26 11.50
CA ILE A 101 4.59 17.70 11.38
C ILE A 101 4.81 18.10 9.91
N GLU A 102 5.65 17.35 9.18
CA GLU A 102 5.92 17.64 7.76
C GLU A 102 4.63 17.57 6.91
N ILE A 103 3.79 16.56 7.12
CA ILE A 103 2.51 16.46 6.40
C ILE A 103 1.60 17.64 6.76
N TYR A 104 1.52 18.01 8.04
CA TYR A 104 0.71 19.14 8.48
C TYR A 104 1.12 20.45 7.79
N GLU A 105 2.41 20.76 7.75
CA GLU A 105 2.95 21.94 7.08
C GLU A 105 2.66 21.98 5.58
N LYS A 106 2.65 20.80 4.91
CA LYS A 106 2.26 20.71 3.50
C LYS A 106 0.76 20.92 3.28
N LEU A 107 -0.07 20.45 4.21
CA LEU A 107 -1.53 20.57 4.14
C LEU A 107 -2.03 21.95 4.54
N ARG A 108 -1.33 22.63 5.47
CA ARG A 108 -1.68 23.94 6.02
C ARG A 108 -0.48 24.88 6.06
N PRO A 109 -0.02 25.36 4.90
CA PRO A 109 1.12 26.28 4.84
C PRO A 109 0.83 27.55 5.63
N GLY A 110 1.78 27.93 6.51
CA GLY A 110 1.70 29.15 7.30
C GLY A 110 1.02 29.02 8.66
N GLU A 111 0.45 27.87 8.99
CA GLU A 111 -0.03 27.59 10.35
C GLU A 111 1.07 26.92 11.19
N PRO A 112 1.20 27.27 12.49
CA PRO A 112 2.18 26.62 13.35
C PRO A 112 1.78 25.13 13.55
N ALA A 113 2.69 24.22 13.22
CA ALA A 113 2.50 22.81 13.41
C ALA A 113 2.79 22.42 14.87
N THR A 114 1.81 21.83 15.54
CA THR A 114 2.00 21.15 16.83
C THR A 114 1.75 19.65 16.64
N LEU A 115 2.34 18.82 17.46
CA LEU A 115 2.17 17.37 17.34
C LEU A 115 0.71 16.96 17.44
N ASP A 116 -0.02 17.50 18.42
CA ASP A 116 -1.45 17.21 18.64
C ASP A 116 -2.31 17.64 17.45
N SER A 117 -2.10 18.83 16.89
CA SER A 117 -2.85 19.30 15.72
C SER A 117 -2.54 18.46 14.48
N SER A 118 -1.28 18.07 14.30
CA SER A 118 -0.84 17.23 13.19
C SER A 118 -1.46 15.83 13.26
N LYS A 119 -1.48 15.22 14.45
CA LYS A 119 -2.10 13.93 14.72
C LYS A 119 -3.61 13.97 14.46
N ASN A 120 -4.31 14.94 15.04
CA ASN A 120 -5.74 15.15 14.81
C ASN A 120 -6.06 15.35 13.32
N GLN A 121 -5.20 16.03 12.58
CA GLN A 121 -5.37 16.24 11.14
C GLN A 121 -5.36 14.91 10.36
N ILE A 122 -4.43 14.01 10.68
CA ILE A 122 -4.36 12.69 10.04
C ILE A 122 -5.55 11.81 10.42
N ILE A 123 -5.86 11.73 11.73
CA ILE A 123 -7.01 10.95 12.23
C ILE A 123 -8.30 11.42 11.56
N THR A 124 -8.56 12.72 11.58
CA THR A 124 -9.77 13.29 10.99
C THR A 124 -9.88 13.07 9.48
N ARG A 125 -8.76 13.03 8.76
CA ARG A 125 -8.77 12.88 7.30
C ARG A 125 -8.93 11.45 6.81
N PHE A 126 -8.37 10.47 7.53
CA PHE A 126 -8.26 9.10 7.05
C PHE A 126 -8.98 8.08 7.90
N PHE A 127 -9.23 8.39 9.18
CA PHE A 127 -9.77 7.43 10.15
C PHE A 127 -11.12 7.87 10.77
N ASP A 128 -11.64 9.04 10.40
CA ASP A 128 -12.97 9.49 10.82
C ASP A 128 -14.03 8.94 9.85
N GLU A 129 -14.86 8.03 10.31
CA GLU A 129 -15.92 7.37 9.54
C GLU A 129 -16.93 8.35 8.90
N PHE A 130 -17.13 9.52 9.52
CA PHE A 130 -18.02 10.56 8.98
C PHE A 130 -17.37 11.39 7.87
N ARG A 131 -16.04 11.38 7.77
CA ARG A 131 -15.28 12.20 6.83
C ARG A 131 -14.59 11.39 5.74
N TYR A 132 -14.32 10.12 5.99
CA TYR A 132 -13.72 9.22 5.02
C TYR A 132 -14.58 7.98 4.82
N ASP A 133 -15.05 7.75 3.59
CA ASP A 133 -15.88 6.62 3.26
C ASP A 133 -15.62 6.13 1.83
N LEU A 134 -15.37 4.85 1.69
CA LEU A 134 -15.22 4.18 0.39
C LEU A 134 -16.58 3.78 -0.20
N ALA A 135 -17.63 3.72 0.60
CA ALA A 135 -18.93 3.12 0.29
C ALA A 135 -18.82 1.66 -0.20
N LYS A 136 -19.96 0.97 -0.32
CA LYS A 136 -20.00 -0.45 -0.75
C LYS A 136 -19.32 -0.70 -2.09
N VAL A 137 -19.49 0.20 -3.05
CA VAL A 137 -18.90 0.07 -4.40
C VAL A 137 -17.38 0.20 -4.35
N GLY A 138 -16.85 1.15 -3.55
CA GLY A 138 -15.42 1.33 -3.36
C GLY A 138 -14.81 0.10 -2.69
N ARG A 139 -15.37 -0.36 -1.57
CA ARG A 139 -14.93 -1.55 -0.84
C ARG A 139 -14.87 -2.78 -1.73
N TYR A 140 -15.93 -3.07 -2.48
CA TYR A 140 -15.95 -4.17 -3.46
C TYR A 140 -14.82 -4.06 -4.49
N LYS A 141 -14.60 -2.87 -5.04
CA LYS A 141 -13.54 -2.66 -6.05
C LYS A 141 -12.14 -2.78 -5.47
N PHE A 142 -11.93 -2.28 -4.25
CA PHE A 142 -10.66 -2.46 -3.54
C PHE A 142 -10.38 -3.94 -3.29
N ASN A 143 -11.32 -4.65 -2.69
CA ASN A 143 -11.17 -6.08 -2.41
C ASN A 143 -10.84 -6.88 -3.67
N ARG A 144 -11.52 -6.60 -4.77
CA ARG A 144 -11.27 -7.29 -6.04
C ARG A 144 -9.91 -6.95 -6.65
N LYS A 145 -9.50 -5.66 -6.63
CA LYS A 145 -8.25 -5.23 -7.27
C LYS A 145 -7.00 -5.57 -6.48
N LEU A 146 -7.12 -5.61 -5.15
CA LEU A 146 -6.00 -5.89 -4.24
C LEU A 146 -5.99 -7.33 -3.73
N ASN A 147 -6.86 -8.19 -4.24
CA ASN A 147 -6.90 -9.60 -3.88
C ASN A 147 -5.57 -10.28 -4.25
N VAL A 148 -4.94 -10.93 -3.27
CA VAL A 148 -3.64 -11.59 -3.44
C VAL A 148 -3.71 -12.72 -4.46
N VAL A 149 -4.76 -13.52 -4.41
CA VAL A 149 -4.94 -14.70 -5.29
C VAL A 149 -4.95 -14.31 -6.76
N ASP A 150 -5.71 -13.23 -7.11
CA ASP A 150 -5.79 -12.77 -8.48
C ASP A 150 -4.42 -12.23 -9.00
N ARG A 151 -3.58 -11.74 -8.10
CA ARG A 151 -2.25 -11.24 -8.41
C ARG A 151 -1.20 -12.35 -8.55
N LEU A 152 -1.44 -13.49 -7.92
CA LEU A 152 -0.58 -14.68 -8.05
C LEU A 152 -0.84 -15.48 -9.32
N LEU A 153 -1.97 -15.27 -9.97
CA LEU A 153 -2.33 -16.02 -11.18
C LEU A 153 -1.25 -15.88 -12.28
N ASN A 154 -0.80 -17.01 -12.81
CA ASN A 154 0.30 -17.14 -13.77
C ASN A 154 1.69 -16.75 -13.25
N GLN A 155 1.84 -16.52 -11.95
CA GLN A 155 3.15 -16.29 -11.33
C GLN A 155 3.76 -17.61 -10.86
N THR A 156 5.10 -17.63 -10.75
CA THR A 156 5.87 -18.78 -10.24
C THR A 156 6.34 -18.46 -8.83
N LEU A 157 6.08 -19.38 -7.90
CA LEU A 157 6.50 -19.22 -6.51
C LEU A 157 8.02 -19.27 -6.37
N ALA A 158 8.58 -18.33 -5.62
CA ALA A 158 10.01 -18.27 -5.31
C ALA A 158 10.37 -19.00 -4.01
N GLU A 159 9.36 -19.27 -3.17
CA GLU A 159 9.45 -19.97 -1.89
C GLU A 159 8.22 -20.86 -1.70
N ASP A 160 8.33 -21.83 -0.77
CA ASP A 160 7.23 -22.71 -0.43
C ASP A 160 6.10 -21.93 0.27
N ILE A 161 4.87 -22.31 0.01
CA ILE A 161 3.69 -21.89 0.79
C ILE A 161 3.27 -23.06 1.67
N CYS A 162 3.28 -22.87 2.97
CA CYS A 162 2.81 -23.87 3.92
C CYS A 162 1.38 -23.53 4.40
N ASP A 163 0.66 -24.44 4.95
CA ASP A 163 -0.61 -24.21 5.63
C ASP A 163 -0.42 -23.70 7.07
N ALA A 164 -1.51 -23.55 7.82
CA ALA A 164 -1.49 -23.09 9.21
C ALA A 164 -0.70 -24.02 10.16
N ASP A 165 -0.58 -25.29 9.80
CA ASP A 165 0.14 -26.33 10.56
C ASP A 165 1.62 -26.42 10.16
N GLY A 166 2.06 -25.60 9.20
CA GLY A 166 3.42 -25.58 8.69
C GLY A 166 3.74 -26.66 7.64
N VAL A 167 2.71 -27.35 7.14
CA VAL A 167 2.87 -28.34 6.06
C VAL A 167 2.92 -27.63 4.71
N VAL A 168 3.88 -28.01 3.85
CA VAL A 168 4.02 -27.41 2.53
C VAL A 168 2.81 -27.74 1.67
N ALA A 169 2.02 -26.72 1.33
CA ALA A 169 0.87 -26.81 0.44
C ALA A 169 1.26 -26.59 -1.03
N PHE A 170 2.17 -25.67 -1.28
CA PHE A 170 2.71 -25.40 -2.62
C PHE A 170 4.22 -25.28 -2.54
N GLU A 171 4.91 -26.08 -3.34
CA GLU A 171 6.37 -26.05 -3.40
C GLU A 171 6.89 -24.86 -4.21
N LYS A 172 8.08 -24.41 -3.87
CA LYS A 172 8.86 -23.46 -4.66
C LYS A 172 8.97 -23.91 -6.12
N GLY A 173 8.82 -22.95 -7.04
CA GLY A 173 8.83 -23.22 -8.48
C GLY A 173 7.47 -23.62 -9.05
N THR A 174 6.46 -23.83 -8.22
CA THR A 174 5.08 -24.09 -8.68
C THR A 174 4.53 -22.85 -9.37
N GLN A 175 3.96 -23.02 -10.56
CA GLN A 175 3.22 -21.98 -11.24
C GLN A 175 1.76 -22.01 -10.80
N ILE A 176 1.26 -20.86 -10.35
CA ILE A 176 -0.15 -20.71 -9.97
C ILE A 176 -0.99 -20.56 -11.23
N THR A 177 -1.87 -21.52 -11.46
CA THR A 177 -2.77 -21.62 -12.61
C THR A 177 -4.22 -21.61 -12.16
N LYS A 178 -5.14 -21.55 -13.11
CA LYS A 178 -6.58 -21.67 -12.80
C LYS A 178 -6.96 -23.02 -12.22
N ALA A 179 -6.14 -24.05 -12.40
CA ALA A 179 -6.43 -25.39 -11.89
C ALA A 179 -6.19 -25.51 -10.38
N ASN A 180 -5.16 -24.82 -9.85
CA ASN A 180 -4.78 -24.89 -8.44
C ASN A 180 -5.14 -23.63 -7.63
N ILE A 181 -5.83 -22.66 -8.25
CA ILE A 181 -6.18 -21.39 -7.61
C ILE A 181 -7.20 -21.57 -6.46
N GLU A 182 -8.11 -22.52 -6.56
CA GLU A 182 -9.11 -22.77 -5.50
C GLU A 182 -8.47 -23.43 -4.27
N GLU A 183 -7.49 -24.29 -4.47
CA GLU A 183 -6.68 -24.86 -3.41
C GLU A 183 -5.86 -23.76 -2.71
N LEU A 184 -5.23 -22.88 -3.49
CA LEU A 184 -4.52 -21.72 -2.97
C LEU A 184 -5.42 -20.82 -2.12
N LYS A 185 -6.65 -20.52 -2.57
CA LYS A 185 -7.62 -19.75 -1.78
C LYS A 185 -7.92 -20.42 -0.44
N SER A 186 -8.06 -21.72 -0.44
CA SER A 186 -8.33 -22.48 0.78
C SER A 186 -7.17 -22.40 1.77
N VAL A 187 -5.93 -22.51 1.30
CA VAL A 187 -4.71 -22.37 2.12
C VAL A 187 -4.61 -20.96 2.67
N LEU A 188 -4.80 -19.95 1.84
CA LEU A 188 -4.70 -18.55 2.26
C LEU A 188 -5.81 -18.13 3.25
N ALA A 189 -7.01 -18.71 3.12
CA ALA A 189 -8.11 -18.48 4.05
C ALA A 189 -7.83 -18.99 5.47
N GLN A 190 -6.89 -19.92 5.63
CA GLN A 190 -6.43 -20.42 6.92
C GLN A 190 -5.40 -19.50 7.61
N GLY A 191 -5.04 -18.39 6.98
CA GLY A 191 -4.13 -17.38 7.55
C GLY A 191 -2.65 -17.65 7.35
N TYR A 192 -2.29 -18.58 6.48
CA TYR A 192 -0.88 -18.82 6.15
C TYR A 192 -0.23 -17.65 5.44
N GLY A 193 1.05 -17.42 5.71
CA GLY A 193 1.81 -16.32 5.14
C GLY A 193 1.38 -14.94 5.63
N VAL A 194 0.54 -14.90 6.66
CA VAL A 194 0.06 -13.62 7.22
C VAL A 194 1.08 -13.05 8.20
N LYS A 195 1.44 -11.81 7.98
CA LYS A 195 2.31 -11.06 8.88
C LYS A 195 1.50 -9.98 9.58
N GLU A 196 1.43 -10.03 10.90
CA GLU A 196 0.85 -8.97 11.69
C GLU A 196 1.87 -7.84 11.89
N VAL A 197 1.45 -6.64 11.57
CA VAL A 197 2.22 -5.43 11.83
C VAL A 197 1.38 -4.50 12.70
N THR A 198 1.84 -4.28 13.94
CA THR A 198 1.21 -3.32 14.83
C THR A 198 1.66 -1.92 14.42
N VAL A 199 0.74 -1.09 14.05
CA VAL A 199 0.94 0.35 13.85
C VAL A 199 0.60 1.10 15.14
N ASN A 200 0.80 2.41 15.14
CA ASN A 200 0.59 3.25 16.31
C ASN A 200 -0.79 2.98 16.96
N GLU A 201 -0.80 2.62 18.22
CA GLU A 201 -2.01 2.26 18.99
C GLU A 201 -3.10 3.35 18.95
N GLU A 202 -2.71 4.61 18.84
CA GLU A 202 -3.65 5.72 18.76
C GLU A 202 -4.38 5.83 17.41
N LEU A 203 -3.85 5.25 16.36
CA LEU A 203 -4.49 5.16 15.06
C LEU A 203 -5.34 3.90 14.93
N ASP A 204 -5.22 2.99 15.91
CA ASP A 204 -5.94 1.70 15.98
C ASP A 204 -5.95 0.94 14.64
N THR A 205 -4.86 1.04 13.89
CA THR A 205 -4.70 0.33 12.63
C THR A 205 -3.67 -0.77 12.78
N TYR A 206 -4.10 -1.98 12.61
CA TYR A 206 -3.20 -3.08 12.31
C TYR A 206 -3.60 -3.72 11.00
N ASN A 207 -2.61 -4.16 10.25
CA ASN A 207 -2.84 -4.83 8.99
C ASN A 207 -2.21 -6.21 9.03
N LYS A 208 -2.98 -7.21 8.63
CA LYS A 208 -2.44 -8.51 8.29
C LYS A 208 -2.01 -8.47 6.84
N VAL A 209 -0.73 -8.57 6.62
CA VAL A 209 -0.15 -8.58 5.28
C VAL A 209 0.39 -9.95 4.98
N GLN A 210 -0.08 -10.50 3.90
CA GLN A 210 0.36 -11.78 3.41
C GLN A 210 1.67 -11.60 2.62
N GLU A 211 2.73 -12.29 3.04
CA GLU A 211 4.03 -12.26 2.41
C GLU A 211 4.23 -13.53 1.57
N ILE A 212 4.08 -13.40 0.26
CA ILE A 212 4.26 -14.48 -0.69
C ILE A 212 5.31 -14.05 -1.70
N MET A 213 6.35 -14.87 -1.86
CA MET A 213 7.44 -14.62 -2.80
C MET A 213 7.14 -15.20 -4.17
N ILE A 214 7.29 -14.39 -5.21
CA ILE A 214 7.26 -14.83 -6.61
C ILE A 214 8.59 -14.56 -7.29
N VAL A 215 8.85 -15.26 -8.39
CA VAL A 215 9.98 -14.97 -9.28
C VAL A 215 9.64 -13.73 -10.10
N ASP A 216 10.57 -12.75 -10.17
CA ASP A 216 10.38 -11.56 -11.00
C ASP A 216 10.24 -11.99 -12.49
N PRO A 217 9.12 -11.64 -13.14
CA PRO A 217 8.93 -11.97 -14.55
C PRO A 217 9.98 -11.33 -15.49
N SER A 218 10.58 -10.21 -15.06
CA SER A 218 11.59 -9.47 -15.84
C SER A 218 13.01 -9.97 -15.58
N ASP A 219 13.30 -10.45 -14.37
CA ASP A 219 14.60 -10.99 -13.97
C ASP A 219 14.44 -12.24 -13.11
N LYS A 220 14.58 -13.42 -13.73
CA LYS A 220 14.43 -14.73 -13.06
C LYS A 220 15.34 -14.98 -11.85
N LYS A 221 16.34 -14.13 -11.63
CA LYS A 221 17.22 -14.19 -10.45
C LYS A 221 16.69 -13.42 -9.25
N LYS A 222 15.74 -12.51 -9.48
CA LYS A 222 15.12 -11.70 -8.43
C LYS A 222 13.86 -12.36 -7.90
N LYS A 223 13.60 -12.11 -6.64
CA LYS A 223 12.34 -12.46 -5.96
C LYS A 223 11.58 -11.19 -5.67
N LEU A 224 10.27 -11.24 -5.82
CA LEU A 224 9.35 -10.16 -5.50
C LEU A 224 8.37 -10.62 -4.42
N ILE A 225 8.08 -9.75 -3.48
CA ILE A 225 7.02 -9.97 -2.49
C ILE A 225 5.68 -9.54 -3.10
N VAL A 226 4.70 -10.42 -3.06
CA VAL A 226 3.31 -10.08 -3.37
C VAL A 226 2.65 -9.64 -2.08
N ILE A 227 2.48 -8.34 -1.92
CA ILE A 227 1.82 -7.75 -0.76
C ILE A 227 0.32 -7.69 -1.03
N GLY A 228 -0.45 -8.11 -0.05
CA GLY A 228 -1.90 -8.04 -0.11
C GLY A 228 -2.51 -8.02 1.28
N ASN A 229 -3.77 -7.66 1.36
CA ASN A 229 -4.55 -7.71 2.58
C ASN A 229 -5.35 -9.02 2.57
N ASP A 230 -5.22 -9.83 3.62
CA ASP A 230 -5.97 -11.07 3.82
C ASP A 230 -7.41 -10.83 4.28
N GLN A 231 -7.70 -9.62 4.74
CA GLN A 231 -9.03 -9.20 5.19
C GLN A 231 -9.74 -8.41 4.10
N THR A 232 -11.02 -8.69 3.92
CA THR A 232 -11.90 -7.83 3.12
C THR A 232 -12.18 -6.54 3.86
N ILE A 233 -12.30 -5.46 3.11
CA ILE A 233 -12.75 -4.17 3.64
C ILE A 233 -14.28 -4.20 3.69
N ASP A 234 -14.85 -4.31 4.87
CA ASP A 234 -16.29 -4.35 5.12
C ASP A 234 -16.94 -2.96 5.19
#